data_58b312b9ffe613ba826f6f05542d7610
#
_entry.id   58b312b9ffe613ba826f6f05542d7610
#
_cell.length_a   1.000
_cell.length_b   1.000
_cell.length_c   1.000
_cell.angle_alpha   90.00
_cell.angle_beta   90.00
_cell.angle_gamma   90.00
#
_symmetry.space_group_name_H-M   'P 1'
#
loop_
_entity.id
_entity.type
_entity.pdbx_description
1 polymer ?
#
loop_
_entity_poly.entity_id
_entity_poly.type
_entity_poly.pdbx_seq_one_letter_code
_entity_poly.pdbx_strand_id
1 'polypeptide(L)'
;HLHGDHYLGLPGLISTMQLLGRERELVLYGPKALWDILQLQFNASNTRVSFPFRFVEVDAEKELLDTSNINVSSIKLNHRISCFGFIFKEKPKQRRINGLLVKQLEVPNYFMNNLREGQDYISSSGELYKNEFLTFPPRKSHSYAFCSDNRIKTNFSDKLKGVSILYHESTFLHKELPRARKTFHTTVKEAAELAVEVKPDLLILGHYSARYKELKEL
;
A
#
# COMPACT_ATOMS: atom_id res chain seq x y z
N HIS A 1 14.34 -3.13 -1.20
CA HIS A 1 15.73 -3.59 -1.08
C HIS A 1 16.57 -3.18 -2.31
N LEU A 2 17.88 -3.41 -2.26
CA LEU A 2 18.82 -2.86 -3.24
C LEU A 2 19.37 -3.87 -4.27
N HIS A 3 18.58 -4.89 -4.65
CA HIS A 3 18.86 -5.61 -5.88
C HIS A 3 18.49 -4.73 -7.08
N GLY A 4 19.27 -4.82 -8.17
CA GLY A 4 19.19 -3.88 -9.30
C GLY A 4 17.82 -3.79 -9.96
N ASP A 5 17.13 -4.92 -10.09
CA ASP A 5 15.79 -5.03 -10.67
C ASP A 5 14.71 -4.27 -9.89
N HIS A 6 14.99 -3.81 -8.65
CA HIS A 6 14.05 -3.08 -7.83
C HIS A 6 14.29 -1.56 -7.77
N TYR A 7 15.52 -1.07 -8.03
CA TYR A 7 15.80 0.36 -7.84
C TYR A 7 16.51 1.05 -9.01
N LEU A 8 17.14 0.32 -9.93
CA LEU A 8 17.93 0.95 -11.01
C LEU A 8 17.10 1.86 -11.94
N GLY A 9 15.80 1.65 -12.03
CA GLY A 9 14.90 2.57 -12.75
C GLY A 9 14.64 3.90 -12.05
N LEU A 10 14.94 4.00 -10.75
CA LEU A 10 14.58 5.17 -9.94
C LEU A 10 15.32 6.46 -10.35
N PRO A 11 16.65 6.46 -10.62
CA PRO A 11 17.34 7.66 -11.09
C PRO A 11 16.74 8.22 -12.39
N GLY A 12 16.41 7.32 -13.33
CA GLY A 12 15.73 7.70 -14.58
C GLY A 12 14.34 8.29 -14.37
N LEU A 13 13.56 7.70 -13.46
CA LEU A 13 12.24 8.22 -13.10
C LEU A 13 12.33 9.64 -12.50
N ILE A 14 13.26 9.87 -11.57
CA ILE A 14 13.47 11.20 -10.95
C ILE A 14 13.89 12.22 -12.02
N SER A 15 14.82 11.86 -12.89
CA SER A 15 15.25 12.71 -14.01
C SER A 15 14.10 13.03 -14.95
N THR A 16 13.25 12.06 -15.27
CA THR A 16 12.06 12.26 -16.11
C THR A 16 11.04 13.19 -15.43
N MET A 17 10.80 13.03 -14.14
CA MET A 17 9.93 13.95 -13.37
C MET A 17 10.44 15.39 -13.45
N GLN A 18 11.75 15.60 -13.38
CA GLN A 18 12.36 16.92 -13.51
C GLN A 18 12.17 17.48 -14.94
N LEU A 19 12.44 16.69 -15.97
CA LEU A 19 12.26 17.10 -17.36
C LEU A 19 10.81 17.47 -17.69
N LEU A 20 9.85 16.82 -17.03
CA LEU A 20 8.41 17.10 -17.15
C LEU A 20 7.96 18.28 -16.27
N GLY A 21 8.88 19.02 -15.65
CA GLY A 21 8.56 20.21 -14.88
C GLY A 21 7.85 19.96 -13.56
N ARG A 22 8.18 18.87 -12.84
CA ARG A 22 7.63 18.62 -11.51
C ARG A 22 7.98 19.74 -10.56
N GLU A 23 6.97 20.27 -9.85
CA GLU A 23 7.13 21.31 -8.81
C GLU A 23 6.81 20.78 -7.40
N ARG A 24 5.96 19.74 -7.31
CA ARG A 24 5.55 19.17 -6.03
C ARG A 24 6.66 18.35 -5.38
N GLU A 25 6.73 18.40 -4.04
CA GLU A 25 7.64 17.56 -3.27
C GLU A 25 7.52 16.08 -3.68
N LEU A 26 8.67 15.42 -3.82
CA LEU A 26 8.79 13.97 -3.89
C LEU A 26 9.40 13.47 -2.60
N VAL A 27 8.70 12.58 -1.91
CA VAL A 27 9.23 11.89 -0.73
C VAL A 27 9.60 10.47 -1.13
N LEU A 28 10.85 10.12 -0.94
CA LEU A 28 11.37 8.78 -1.21
C LEU A 28 11.61 8.05 0.10
N TYR A 29 10.99 6.89 0.25
CA TYR A 29 11.19 5.99 1.37
C TYR A 29 12.08 4.82 0.96
N GLY A 30 13.15 4.54 1.70
CA GLY A 30 14.04 3.44 1.37
C GLY A 30 15.17 3.25 2.37
N PRO A 31 16.02 2.22 2.22
CA PRO A 31 17.19 2.03 3.05
C PRO A 31 18.20 3.13 2.81
N LYS A 32 18.98 3.51 3.85
CA LYS A 32 19.94 4.61 3.77
C LYS A 32 20.88 4.52 2.56
N ALA A 33 21.40 3.35 2.25
CA ALA A 33 22.29 3.15 1.11
C ALA A 33 21.67 3.51 -0.25
N LEU A 34 20.32 3.50 -0.39
CA LEU A 34 19.66 4.02 -1.59
C LEU A 34 19.91 5.51 -1.78
N TRP A 35 19.86 6.26 -0.71
CA TRP A 35 20.16 7.69 -0.75
C TRP A 35 21.60 7.96 -1.19
N ASP A 36 22.56 7.22 -0.60
CA ASP A 36 23.96 7.36 -0.91
C ASP A 36 24.25 7.05 -2.39
N ILE A 37 23.61 6.01 -2.95
CA ILE A 37 23.69 5.66 -4.39
C ILE A 37 23.12 6.78 -5.26
N LEU A 38 21.95 7.31 -4.92
CA LEU A 38 21.32 8.38 -5.70
C LEU A 38 22.16 9.66 -5.68
N GLN A 39 22.73 10.03 -4.52
CA GLN A 39 23.63 11.17 -4.40
C GLN A 39 24.88 10.99 -5.28
N LEU A 40 25.49 9.81 -5.25
CA LEU A 40 26.64 9.50 -6.09
C LEU A 40 26.29 9.62 -7.58
N GLN A 41 25.16 9.06 -8.00
CA GLN A 41 24.68 9.09 -9.39
C GLN A 41 24.40 10.53 -9.84
N PHE A 42 23.70 11.32 -9.05
CA PHE A 42 23.39 12.71 -9.39
C PHE A 42 24.64 13.59 -9.45
N ASN A 43 25.58 13.41 -8.50
CA ASN A 43 26.83 14.13 -8.51
C ASN A 43 27.68 13.77 -9.73
N ALA A 44 27.83 12.47 -10.06
CA ALA A 44 28.60 12.01 -11.20
C ALA A 44 28.06 12.50 -12.56
N SER A 45 26.73 12.65 -12.65
CA SER A 45 26.06 13.15 -13.86
C SER A 45 25.81 14.67 -13.85
N ASN A 46 26.27 15.39 -12.84
CA ASN A 46 25.95 16.81 -12.61
C ASN A 46 24.43 17.11 -12.67
N THR A 47 23.62 16.15 -12.25
CA THR A 47 22.15 16.28 -12.24
C THR A 47 21.74 17.01 -10.95
N ARG A 48 21.01 18.12 -11.12
CA ARG A 48 20.39 18.87 -9.99
C ARG A 48 18.89 18.68 -10.05
N VAL A 49 18.34 18.04 -9.01
CA VAL A 49 16.88 17.91 -8.88
C VAL A 49 16.29 19.27 -8.55
N SER A 50 15.42 19.80 -9.41
CA SER A 50 14.88 21.16 -9.34
C SER A 50 13.64 21.29 -8.44
N PHE A 51 13.01 20.18 -8.07
CA PHE A 51 11.83 20.16 -7.20
C PHE A 51 12.21 19.74 -5.77
N PRO A 52 11.39 20.06 -4.76
CA PRO A 52 11.64 19.61 -3.39
C PRO A 52 11.70 18.08 -3.32
N PHE A 53 12.84 17.56 -2.83
CA PHE A 53 13.09 16.12 -2.77
C PHE A 53 13.54 15.74 -1.37
N ARG A 54 12.76 14.90 -0.70
CA ARG A 54 13.02 14.46 0.68
C ARG A 54 13.19 12.95 0.73
N PHE A 55 14.21 12.52 1.43
CA PHE A 55 14.45 11.11 1.71
C PHE A 55 14.06 10.75 3.14
N VAL A 56 13.40 9.61 3.31
CA VAL A 56 13.02 9.04 4.61
C VAL A 56 13.57 7.63 4.71
N GLU A 57 14.45 7.41 5.66
CA GLU A 57 15.05 6.10 5.88
C GLU A 57 14.03 5.08 6.41
N VAL A 58 14.07 3.88 5.81
CA VAL A 58 13.30 2.71 6.24
C VAL A 58 14.29 1.64 6.70
N ASP A 59 14.45 1.52 8.00
CA ASP A 59 15.39 0.62 8.69
C ASP A 59 14.69 -0.42 9.57
N ALA A 60 13.42 -0.20 9.88
CA ALA A 60 12.60 -1.03 10.75
C ALA A 60 11.15 -1.10 10.28
N GLU A 61 10.37 -1.99 10.88
CA GLU A 61 8.91 -1.98 10.76
C GLU A 61 8.37 -0.78 11.53
N LYS A 62 7.74 0.16 10.83
CA LYS A 62 7.19 1.38 11.42
C LYS A 62 6.12 2.00 10.55
N GLU A 63 5.36 2.89 11.15
CA GLU A 63 4.50 3.79 10.41
C GLU A 63 5.36 4.79 9.62
N LEU A 64 5.07 4.94 8.34
CA LEU A 64 5.80 5.81 7.42
C LEU A 64 5.02 7.08 7.08
N LEU A 65 3.71 6.96 6.97
CA LEU A 65 2.82 8.05 6.59
C LEU A 65 1.47 7.86 7.26
N ASP A 66 0.99 8.90 7.89
CA ASP A 66 -0.37 8.99 8.42
C ASP A 66 -1.02 10.30 7.96
N THR A 67 -2.08 10.18 7.16
CA THR A 67 -2.87 11.29 6.65
C THR A 67 -4.32 11.18 7.10
N SER A 68 -5.17 12.13 6.72
CA SER A 68 -6.62 12.03 6.96
C SER A 68 -7.28 10.82 6.27
N ASN A 69 -6.69 10.31 5.19
CA ASN A 69 -7.32 9.30 4.33
C ASN A 69 -6.62 7.95 4.33
N ILE A 70 -5.31 7.91 4.55
CA ILE A 70 -4.49 6.71 4.41
C ILE A 70 -3.40 6.66 5.47
N ASN A 71 -3.14 5.44 5.92
CA ASN A 71 -1.97 5.09 6.73
C ASN A 71 -1.08 4.16 5.91
N VAL A 72 0.24 4.36 5.98
CA VAL A 72 1.24 3.50 5.33
C VAL A 72 2.27 3.04 6.35
N SER A 73 2.51 1.75 6.40
CA SER A 73 3.52 1.14 7.27
C SER A 73 4.45 0.21 6.50
N SER A 74 5.67 0.07 6.98
CA SER A 74 6.63 -0.91 6.48
C SER A 74 6.50 -2.23 7.24
N ILE A 75 6.73 -3.34 6.55
CA ILE A 75 6.88 -4.68 7.12
C ILE A 75 8.19 -5.29 6.66
N LYS A 76 8.89 -5.98 7.55
CA LYS A 76 10.16 -6.63 7.22
C LYS A 76 9.90 -7.95 6.47
N LEU A 77 10.52 -8.06 5.30
CA LEU A 77 10.51 -9.25 4.47
C LEU A 77 11.78 -10.08 4.72
N ASN A 78 11.68 -11.37 4.50
CA ASN A 78 12.78 -12.30 4.72
C ASN A 78 13.55 -12.56 3.42
N HIS A 79 14.53 -11.73 3.15
CA HIS A 79 15.39 -11.84 1.99
C HIS A 79 16.87 -11.85 2.37
N ARG A 80 17.79 -12.05 1.38
CA ARG A 80 19.25 -12.11 1.63
C ARG A 80 19.83 -10.80 2.18
N ILE A 81 19.28 -9.68 1.73
CA ILE A 81 19.61 -8.35 2.20
C ILE A 81 18.39 -7.72 2.87
N SER A 82 18.59 -6.63 3.59
CA SER A 82 17.48 -5.92 4.23
C SER A 82 16.41 -5.58 3.21
N CYS A 83 15.20 -6.07 3.43
CA CYS A 83 14.08 -5.95 2.52
C CYS A 83 12.81 -5.60 3.28
N PHE A 84 12.05 -4.65 2.75
CA PHE A 84 10.78 -4.21 3.32
C PHE A 84 9.67 -4.29 2.27
N GLY A 85 8.51 -4.73 2.71
CA GLY A 85 7.24 -4.52 2.04
C GLY A 85 6.49 -3.35 2.66
N PHE A 86 5.31 -3.03 2.10
CA PHE A 86 4.52 -1.89 2.56
C PHE A 86 3.06 -2.28 2.66
N ILE A 87 2.39 -1.78 3.70
CA ILE A 87 0.95 -1.93 3.88
C ILE A 87 0.32 -0.54 3.82
N PHE A 88 -0.62 -0.38 2.89
CA PHE A 88 -1.43 0.82 2.71
C PHE A 88 -2.82 0.52 3.26
N LYS A 89 -3.33 1.33 4.18
CA LYS A 89 -4.66 1.16 4.76
C LYS A 89 -5.45 2.45 4.62
N GLU A 90 -6.60 2.39 3.94
CA GLU A 90 -7.55 3.50 3.99
C GLU A 90 -8.08 3.66 5.42
N LYS A 91 -8.18 4.91 5.88
CA LYS A 91 -8.86 5.20 7.15
C LYS A 91 -10.36 4.96 7.04
N PRO A 92 -11.05 4.71 8.15
CA PRO A 92 -12.50 4.58 8.16
C PRO A 92 -13.16 5.76 7.47
N LYS A 93 -14.08 5.47 6.56
CA LYS A 93 -14.82 6.51 5.82
C LYS A 93 -16.05 6.92 6.63
N GLN A 94 -16.46 8.16 6.47
CA GLN A 94 -17.69 8.66 7.09
C GLN A 94 -18.94 8.06 6.44
N ARG A 95 -20.05 8.08 7.16
CA ARG A 95 -21.37 7.71 6.65
C ARG A 95 -21.76 8.62 5.48
N ARG A 96 -22.54 8.10 4.56
CA ARG A 96 -22.98 8.81 3.35
C ARG A 96 -24.39 9.34 3.57
N ILE A 97 -24.59 10.63 3.35
CA ILE A 97 -25.87 11.28 3.52
C ILE A 97 -26.87 10.79 2.47
N ASN A 98 -28.10 10.48 2.87
CA ASN A 98 -29.22 10.29 1.97
C ASN A 98 -29.75 11.67 1.54
N GLY A 99 -29.21 12.18 0.42
CA GLY A 99 -29.51 13.54 -0.04
C GLY A 99 -30.99 13.80 -0.32
N LEU A 100 -31.76 12.76 -0.69
CA LEU A 100 -33.19 12.91 -0.91
C LEU A 100 -33.94 13.15 0.41
N LEU A 101 -33.69 12.32 1.40
CA LEU A 101 -34.36 12.43 2.71
C LEU A 101 -33.98 13.69 3.47
N VAL A 102 -32.71 14.05 3.51
CA VAL A 102 -32.29 15.28 4.21
C VAL A 102 -32.87 16.53 3.56
N LYS A 103 -33.03 16.54 2.23
CA LYS A 103 -33.72 17.62 1.51
C LYS A 103 -35.22 17.65 1.81
N GLN A 104 -35.89 16.50 1.80
CA GLN A 104 -37.33 16.36 2.08
C GLN A 104 -37.68 16.79 3.50
N LEU A 105 -36.80 16.48 4.47
CA LEU A 105 -36.96 16.80 5.90
C LEU A 105 -36.35 18.15 6.27
N GLU A 106 -35.90 18.93 5.30
CA GLU A 106 -35.29 20.26 5.47
C GLU A 106 -34.18 20.28 6.52
N VAL A 107 -33.36 19.18 6.59
CA VAL A 107 -32.26 19.10 7.53
C VAL A 107 -31.25 20.19 7.23
N PRO A 108 -30.89 21.06 8.18
CA PRO A 108 -30.00 22.19 7.95
C PRO A 108 -28.59 21.75 7.50
N ASN A 109 -27.97 22.49 6.57
CA ASN A 109 -26.64 22.18 6.04
C ASN A 109 -25.55 22.07 7.13
N TYR A 110 -25.65 22.87 8.20
CA TYR A 110 -24.68 22.81 9.31
C TYR A 110 -24.69 21.46 10.04
N PHE A 111 -25.81 20.69 9.96
CA PHE A 111 -25.93 19.38 10.62
C PHE A 111 -25.36 18.22 9.80
N MET A 112 -24.96 18.46 8.56
CA MET A 112 -24.49 17.39 7.66
C MET A 112 -23.26 16.65 8.19
N ASN A 113 -22.32 17.33 8.85
CA ASN A 113 -21.17 16.69 9.45
C ASN A 113 -21.54 15.79 10.63
N ASN A 114 -22.47 16.22 11.47
CA ASN A 114 -23.02 15.45 12.58
C ASN A 114 -23.64 14.13 12.04
N LEU A 115 -24.40 14.20 10.95
CA LEU A 115 -24.95 13.01 10.30
C LEU A 115 -23.85 12.06 9.80
N ARG A 116 -22.77 12.59 9.20
CA ARG A 116 -21.64 11.75 8.74
C ARG A 116 -20.92 11.06 9.89
N GLU A 117 -20.94 11.64 11.07
CA GLU A 117 -20.36 11.11 12.30
C GLU A 117 -21.29 10.14 13.06
N GLY A 118 -22.53 9.98 12.59
CA GLY A 118 -23.47 9.02 13.14
C GLY A 118 -24.47 9.60 14.14
N GLN A 119 -24.57 10.94 14.27
CA GLN A 119 -25.51 11.57 15.19
C GLN A 119 -26.94 11.54 14.65
N ASP A 120 -27.92 11.30 15.53
CA ASP A 120 -29.34 11.42 15.23
C ASP A 120 -29.70 12.90 15.08
N TYR A 121 -30.72 13.19 14.27
CA TYR A 121 -31.20 14.56 14.06
C TYR A 121 -32.54 14.80 14.77
N ILE A 122 -32.66 15.92 15.48
CA ILE A 122 -33.92 16.40 16.06
C ILE A 122 -34.37 17.62 15.28
N SER A 123 -35.57 17.56 14.70
CA SER A 123 -36.15 18.68 13.94
C SER A 123 -36.55 19.84 14.86
N SER A 124 -36.84 20.99 14.28
CA SER A 124 -37.37 22.16 15.00
C SER A 124 -38.72 21.90 15.70
N SER A 125 -39.48 20.88 15.23
CA SER A 125 -40.74 20.41 15.88
C SER A 125 -40.50 19.43 17.02
N GLY A 126 -39.24 19.06 17.31
CA GLY A 126 -38.88 18.09 18.35
C GLY A 126 -38.93 16.63 17.91
N GLU A 127 -39.15 16.35 16.65
CA GLU A 127 -39.20 14.98 16.11
C GLU A 127 -37.79 14.41 15.94
N LEU A 128 -37.57 13.19 16.45
CA LEU A 128 -36.28 12.49 16.39
C LEU A 128 -36.17 11.63 15.13
N TYR A 129 -35.20 11.91 14.29
CA TYR A 129 -34.83 11.09 13.14
C TYR A 129 -33.53 10.36 13.39
N LYS A 130 -33.60 9.02 13.40
CA LYS A 130 -32.42 8.18 13.58
C LYS A 130 -31.42 8.37 12.42
N ASN A 131 -30.14 8.41 12.74
CA ASN A 131 -29.07 8.57 11.77
C ASN A 131 -29.11 7.56 10.64
N GLU A 132 -29.45 6.29 10.95
CA GLU A 132 -29.56 5.19 9.97
C GLU A 132 -30.61 5.46 8.89
N PHE A 133 -31.66 6.22 9.22
CA PHE A 133 -32.67 6.62 8.27
C PHE A 133 -32.17 7.73 7.32
N LEU A 134 -31.37 8.66 7.85
CA LEU A 134 -30.87 9.82 7.11
C LEU A 134 -29.56 9.57 6.38
N THR A 135 -28.91 8.40 6.61
CA THR A 135 -27.61 8.10 6.04
C THR A 135 -27.49 6.65 5.59
N PHE A 136 -26.53 6.40 4.72
CA PHE A 136 -26.10 5.05 4.36
C PHE A 136 -24.80 4.69 5.11
N PRO A 137 -24.54 3.40 5.34
CA PRO A 137 -23.24 2.97 5.90
C PRO A 137 -22.06 3.54 5.09
N PRO A 138 -20.92 3.76 5.73
CA PRO A 138 -19.70 4.15 5.02
C PRO A 138 -19.33 3.07 3.99
N ARG A 139 -18.62 3.49 2.93
CA ARG A 139 -18.02 2.52 2.01
C ARG A 139 -16.93 1.74 2.75
N LYS A 140 -16.81 0.44 2.46
CA LYS A 140 -15.72 -0.39 2.98
C LYS A 140 -14.37 0.29 2.73
N SER A 141 -13.56 0.40 3.76
CA SER A 141 -12.16 0.81 3.62
C SER A 141 -11.35 -0.36 3.11
N HIS A 142 -10.43 -0.09 2.19
CA HIS A 142 -9.57 -1.10 1.59
C HIS A 142 -8.15 -0.98 2.11
N SER A 143 -7.42 -2.08 2.00
CA SER A 143 -6.00 -2.11 2.31
C SER A 143 -5.26 -2.92 1.25
N TYR A 144 -4.01 -2.52 1.01
CA TYR A 144 -3.12 -3.17 0.05
C TYR A 144 -1.80 -3.48 0.71
N ALA A 145 -1.35 -4.73 0.63
CA ALA A 145 -0.01 -5.13 1.04
C ALA A 145 0.83 -5.47 -0.19
N PHE A 146 2.00 -4.83 -0.28
CA PHE A 146 3.01 -5.12 -1.29
C PHE A 146 4.16 -5.90 -0.65
N CYS A 147 4.24 -7.20 -0.97
CA CYS A 147 5.28 -8.11 -0.49
C CYS A 147 6.08 -8.60 -1.70
N SER A 148 7.22 -7.95 -1.97
CA SER A 148 8.14 -8.35 -3.01
C SER A 148 9.02 -9.52 -2.55
N ASP A 149 10.31 -9.55 -2.85
CA ASP A 149 11.22 -10.64 -2.56
C ASP A 149 11.18 -11.09 -1.11
N ASN A 150 10.68 -12.28 -0.90
CA ASN A 150 10.38 -12.78 0.42
C ASN A 150 10.35 -14.32 0.47
N ARG A 151 11.11 -14.92 1.35
CA ARG A 151 10.89 -16.31 1.74
C ARG A 151 9.97 -16.33 2.95
N ILE A 152 8.74 -16.78 2.77
CA ILE A 152 7.72 -16.82 3.83
C ILE A 152 8.25 -17.54 5.07
N LYS A 153 8.13 -16.89 6.22
CA LYS A 153 8.42 -17.44 7.56
C LYS A 153 7.14 -17.76 8.31
N THR A 154 7.25 -18.60 9.32
CA THR A 154 6.18 -18.86 10.29
C THR A 154 5.65 -17.52 10.84
N ASN A 155 4.33 -17.41 10.99
CA ASN A 155 3.61 -16.22 11.51
C ASN A 155 3.70 -14.98 10.62
N PHE A 156 4.20 -15.08 9.38
CA PHE A 156 4.19 -13.93 8.46
C PHE A 156 2.77 -13.49 8.10
N SER A 157 1.84 -14.44 8.00
CA SER A 157 0.41 -14.20 7.75
C SER A 157 -0.24 -13.28 8.79
N ASP A 158 0.21 -13.31 10.05
CA ASP A 158 -0.35 -12.47 11.12
C ASP A 158 -0.22 -10.97 10.83
N LYS A 159 0.85 -10.57 10.17
CA LYS A 159 1.09 -9.17 9.78
C LYS A 159 0.16 -8.68 8.66
N LEU A 160 -0.40 -9.61 7.89
CA LEU A 160 -1.20 -9.35 6.71
C LEU A 160 -2.70 -9.58 6.94
N LYS A 161 -3.11 -10.04 8.12
CA LYS A 161 -4.52 -10.31 8.43
C LYS A 161 -5.41 -9.13 8.13
N GLY A 162 -6.50 -9.38 7.42
CA GLY A 162 -7.51 -8.39 7.08
C GLY A 162 -7.12 -7.43 5.96
N VAL A 163 -6.00 -7.67 5.25
CA VAL A 163 -5.67 -6.90 4.04
C VAL A 163 -6.63 -7.27 2.91
N SER A 164 -7.13 -6.25 2.19
CA SER A 164 -8.08 -6.47 1.09
C SER A 164 -7.38 -7.00 -0.15
N ILE A 165 -6.22 -6.46 -0.49
CA ILE A 165 -5.43 -6.87 -1.66
C ILE A 165 -4.03 -7.23 -1.19
N LEU A 166 -3.59 -8.43 -1.52
CA LEU A 166 -2.24 -8.91 -1.26
C LEU A 166 -1.49 -9.06 -2.58
N TYR A 167 -0.46 -8.24 -2.81
CA TYR A 167 0.57 -8.55 -3.80
C TYR A 167 1.68 -9.34 -3.13
N HIS A 168 2.00 -10.50 -3.67
CA HIS A 168 3.12 -11.31 -3.20
C HIS A 168 3.93 -11.87 -4.37
N GLU A 169 5.26 -11.92 -4.20
CA GLU A 169 6.10 -12.60 -5.16
C GLU A 169 5.75 -14.09 -5.27
N SER A 170 6.00 -14.66 -6.43
CA SER A 170 5.83 -16.08 -6.76
C SER A 170 6.86 -16.50 -7.80
N THR A 171 8.13 -16.27 -7.45
CA THR A 171 9.26 -16.35 -8.38
C THR A 171 9.41 -17.74 -9.00
N PHE A 172 9.02 -18.80 -8.28
CA PHE A 172 9.25 -20.18 -8.71
C PHE A 172 7.99 -21.05 -8.67
N LEU A 173 7.92 -22.02 -9.60
CA LEU A 173 7.02 -23.17 -9.46
C LEU A 173 7.42 -24.04 -8.25
N HIS A 174 6.46 -24.74 -7.64
CA HIS A 174 6.72 -25.51 -6.43
C HIS A 174 7.76 -26.65 -6.60
N LYS A 175 7.88 -27.19 -7.80
CA LYS A 175 8.93 -28.18 -8.15
C LYS A 175 10.35 -27.63 -7.95
N GLU A 176 10.53 -26.32 -7.93
CA GLU A 176 11.81 -25.66 -7.70
C GLU A 176 11.97 -25.12 -6.26
N LEU A 177 11.20 -25.66 -5.30
CA LEU A 177 11.25 -25.27 -3.89
C LEU A 177 12.67 -25.21 -3.31
N PRO A 178 13.58 -26.18 -3.56
CA PRO A 178 14.96 -26.10 -3.05
C PRO A 178 15.69 -24.85 -3.52
N ARG A 179 15.46 -24.42 -4.78
CA ARG A 179 16.03 -23.21 -5.34
C ARG A 179 15.40 -21.96 -4.72
N ALA A 180 14.08 -21.91 -4.62
CA ALA A 180 13.37 -20.82 -3.96
C ALA A 180 13.93 -20.57 -2.55
N ARG A 181 14.10 -21.64 -1.77
CA ARG A 181 14.67 -21.59 -0.42
C ARG A 181 16.10 -21.05 -0.41
N LYS A 182 16.96 -21.49 -1.34
CA LYS A 182 18.36 -21.04 -1.46
C LYS A 182 18.48 -19.58 -1.84
N THR A 183 17.57 -19.09 -2.68
CA THR A 183 17.59 -17.69 -3.17
C THR A 183 16.70 -16.75 -2.39
N PHE A 184 16.05 -17.20 -1.31
CA PHE A 184 15.15 -16.43 -0.44
C PHE A 184 13.93 -15.90 -1.18
N HIS A 185 13.32 -16.74 -2.00
CA HIS A 185 12.08 -16.48 -2.71
C HIS A 185 10.97 -17.46 -2.33
N THR A 186 9.78 -17.16 -2.81
CA THR A 186 8.57 -17.93 -2.59
C THR A 186 8.16 -18.65 -3.88
N THR A 187 7.55 -19.85 -3.73
CA THR A 187 6.89 -20.54 -4.83
C THR A 187 5.44 -20.12 -4.96
N VAL A 188 4.85 -20.26 -6.16
CA VAL A 188 3.42 -20.00 -6.42
C VAL A 188 2.52 -20.68 -5.40
N LYS A 189 2.82 -21.98 -5.07
CA LYS A 189 2.06 -22.74 -4.08
C LYS A 189 2.15 -22.12 -2.67
N GLU A 190 3.35 -21.75 -2.21
CA GLU A 190 3.52 -21.12 -0.90
C GLU A 190 2.80 -19.75 -0.82
N ALA A 191 2.80 -18.99 -1.91
CA ALA A 191 2.06 -17.72 -1.97
C ALA A 191 0.54 -17.94 -1.90
N ALA A 192 0.04 -18.99 -2.55
CA ALA A 192 -1.37 -19.38 -2.47
C ALA A 192 -1.75 -19.87 -1.06
N GLU A 193 -0.90 -20.68 -0.41
CA GLU A 193 -1.09 -21.12 0.98
C GLU A 193 -1.13 -19.93 1.96
N LEU A 194 -0.23 -18.95 1.78
CA LEU A 194 -0.27 -17.69 2.54
C LEU A 194 -1.61 -16.96 2.35
N ALA A 195 -2.12 -16.91 1.12
CA ALA A 195 -3.40 -16.24 0.85
C ALA A 195 -4.58 -16.96 1.52
N VAL A 196 -4.54 -18.28 1.65
CA VAL A 196 -5.56 -19.04 2.40
C VAL A 196 -5.56 -18.65 3.88
N GLU A 197 -4.41 -18.37 4.47
CA GLU A 197 -4.29 -17.93 5.87
C GLU A 197 -4.71 -16.47 6.04
N VAL A 198 -4.26 -15.59 5.14
CA VAL A 198 -4.51 -14.12 5.19
C VAL A 198 -5.95 -13.78 4.82
N LYS A 199 -6.54 -14.52 3.89
CA LYS A 199 -7.90 -14.34 3.33
C LYS A 199 -8.11 -12.94 2.74
N PRO A 200 -7.24 -12.46 1.82
CA PRO A 200 -7.48 -11.22 1.13
C PRO A 200 -8.69 -11.34 0.18
N ASP A 201 -9.34 -10.23 -0.15
CA ASP A 201 -10.38 -10.19 -1.19
C ASP A 201 -9.76 -10.51 -2.58
N LEU A 202 -8.47 -10.15 -2.78
CA LEU A 202 -7.71 -10.40 -4.02
C LEU A 202 -6.25 -10.72 -3.72
N LEU A 203 -5.75 -11.81 -4.32
CA LEU A 203 -4.31 -12.11 -4.40
C LEU A 203 -3.79 -11.72 -5.78
N ILE A 204 -2.72 -10.93 -5.82
CA ILE A 204 -1.97 -10.62 -7.03
C ILE A 204 -0.60 -11.29 -6.93
N LEU A 205 -0.31 -12.20 -7.84
CA LEU A 205 0.98 -12.86 -7.94
C LEU A 205 1.87 -12.13 -8.96
N GLY A 206 3.13 -11.99 -8.64
CA GLY A 206 4.09 -11.33 -9.53
C GLY A 206 5.53 -11.76 -9.28
N HIS A 207 6.47 -11.04 -9.87
CA HIS A 207 7.91 -11.31 -9.75
C HIS A 207 8.28 -12.71 -10.27
N TYR A 208 7.69 -13.11 -11.39
CA TYR A 208 7.97 -14.42 -12.01
C TYR A 208 9.38 -14.49 -12.56
N SER A 209 10.05 -15.63 -12.36
CA SER A 209 11.38 -15.85 -12.91
C SER A 209 11.36 -15.81 -14.45
N ALA A 210 12.29 -15.08 -15.06
CA ALA A 210 12.45 -15.00 -16.52
C ALA A 210 12.72 -16.36 -17.22
N ARG A 211 12.91 -17.45 -16.48
CA ARG A 211 13.00 -18.81 -17.00
C ARG A 211 11.70 -19.36 -17.56
N TYR A 212 10.54 -18.85 -17.05
CA TYR A 212 9.22 -19.21 -17.54
C TYR A 212 8.89 -18.30 -18.73
N LYS A 213 8.82 -18.90 -19.91
CA LYS A 213 8.60 -18.16 -21.15
C LYS A 213 7.12 -17.89 -21.41
N GLU A 214 6.25 -18.73 -20.85
CA GLU A 214 4.81 -18.64 -21.02
C GLU A 214 4.09 -18.61 -19.67
N LEU A 215 3.13 -17.71 -19.51
CA LEU A 215 2.35 -17.56 -18.26
C LEU A 215 1.56 -18.83 -17.89
N LYS A 216 1.20 -19.65 -18.89
CA LYS A 216 0.49 -20.93 -18.64
C LYS A 216 1.34 -21.98 -17.91
N GLU A 217 2.65 -21.75 -17.77
CA GLU A 217 3.53 -22.62 -16.98
C GLU A 217 3.42 -22.35 -15.48
N LEU A 218 2.86 -21.20 -15.12
CA LEU A 218 2.68 -20.72 -13.73
C LEU A 218 1.29 -21.05 -13.20
#